data_96e217b28f9f1914bcc4d64fc03bb86c
#
_entry.id   96e217b28f9f1914bcc4d64fc03bb86c
#
_cell.length_a   1.000
_cell.length_b   1.000
_cell.length_c   1.000
_cell.angle_alpha   90.00
_cell.angle_beta   90.00
_cell.angle_gamma   90.00
#
_symmetry.space_group_name_H-M   'P 1'
#
loop_
_entity.id
_entity.type
_entity.pdbx_description
1 polymer ?
#
loop_
_entity_poly.entity_id
_entity_poly.type
_entity_poly.pdbx_seq_one_letter_code
_entity_poly.pdbx_strand_id
1 'polypeptide(L)'
;MTSNHEFIRRWAEKRGGKPTCVLGTGGRGDTGMLRIDFPGYSGRGKLQPISWDEWFEKFDEKNLALLYQDSTKGGQKSNFNKLVSRKGA
;
A
#
# COMPACT_ATOMS: atom_id res chain seq x y z
N MET A 1 8.53 -10.17 0.40
CA MET A 1 7.77 -9.46 1.43
C MET A 1 8.69 -8.52 2.18
N THR A 2 8.23 -7.31 2.44
CA THR A 2 9.09 -6.31 3.08
C THR A 2 8.29 -5.41 4.02
N SER A 3 8.96 -4.89 5.04
CA SER A 3 8.41 -3.84 5.88
C SER A 3 9.29 -2.60 5.86
N ASN A 4 10.25 -2.55 4.95
CA ASN A 4 11.16 -1.42 4.83
C ASN A 4 10.46 -0.26 4.15
N HIS A 5 10.32 0.87 4.87
CA HIS A 5 9.59 2.03 4.39
C HIS A 5 10.17 2.60 3.09
N GLU A 6 11.47 2.77 3.06
CA GLU A 6 12.13 3.35 1.90
C GLU A 6 11.92 2.49 0.65
N PHE A 7 12.05 1.17 0.82
CA PHE A 7 11.85 0.24 -0.29
C PHE A 7 10.42 0.32 -0.81
N ILE A 8 9.44 0.31 0.10
CA ILE A 8 8.04 0.33 -0.28
C ILE A 8 7.70 1.61 -1.04
N ARG A 9 8.17 2.75 -0.53
CA ARG A 9 7.90 4.03 -1.18
C ARG A 9 8.50 4.06 -2.58
N ARG A 10 9.75 3.63 -2.72
CA ARG A 10 10.41 3.60 -4.02
C ARG A 10 9.74 2.63 -4.98
N TRP A 11 9.37 1.47 -4.48
CA TRP A 11 8.67 0.47 -5.30
C TRP A 11 7.37 1.04 -5.84
N ALA A 12 6.61 1.71 -5.00
CA ALA A 12 5.34 2.31 -5.40
C ALA A 12 5.55 3.48 -6.36
N GLU A 13 6.49 4.37 -6.04
CA GLU A 13 6.73 5.55 -6.86
C GLU A 13 7.20 5.21 -8.26
N LYS A 14 7.99 4.16 -8.40
CA LYS A 14 8.43 3.69 -9.72
C LYS A 14 7.26 3.27 -10.59
N ARG A 15 6.16 2.93 -9.98
CA ARG A 15 4.95 2.48 -10.66
C ARG A 15 3.86 3.54 -10.68
N GLY A 16 4.18 4.73 -10.22
CA GLY A 16 3.21 5.81 -10.13
C GLY A 16 2.20 5.63 -9.02
N GLY A 17 2.50 4.77 -8.06
CA GLY A 17 1.59 4.50 -6.96
C GLY A 17 1.59 5.60 -5.92
N LYS A 18 0.46 5.78 -5.26
CA LYS A 18 0.30 6.78 -4.23
C LYS A 18 -0.28 6.17 -2.97
N PRO A 19 0.12 6.67 -1.79
CA PRO A 19 -0.41 6.15 -0.53
C PRO A 19 -1.85 6.59 -0.33
N THR A 20 -2.70 5.64 0.00
CA THR A 20 -4.12 5.92 0.20
C THR A 20 -4.67 5.06 1.33
N CYS A 21 -5.86 5.40 1.77
CA CYS A 21 -6.63 4.55 2.66
C CYS A 21 -8.04 4.38 2.08
N VAL A 22 -8.71 3.32 2.53
CA VAL A 22 -10.06 3.03 2.06
C VAL A 22 -11.06 3.68 2.99
N LEU A 23 -11.88 4.57 2.44
CA LEU A 23 -12.89 5.27 3.23
C LEU A 23 -13.91 4.28 3.79
N GLY A 24 -14.33 4.55 5.00
CA GLY A 24 -15.38 3.75 5.64
C GLY A 24 -14.90 2.46 6.29
N THR A 25 -13.61 2.19 6.26
CA THR A 25 -13.07 0.97 6.88
C THR A 25 -12.42 1.22 8.24
N GLY A 26 -12.21 2.49 8.58
CA GLY A 26 -11.60 2.83 9.85
C GLY A 26 -12.63 3.04 10.94
N GLY A 27 -12.26 2.73 12.16
CA GLY A 27 -13.08 3.09 13.29
C GLY A 27 -12.79 4.53 13.69
N ARG A 28 -13.34 4.93 14.82
CA ARG A 28 -13.12 6.28 15.31
C ARG A 28 -11.63 6.48 15.56
N GLY A 29 -11.06 7.52 14.94
CA GLY A 29 -9.66 7.83 15.08
C GLY A 29 -8.71 6.94 14.30
N ASP A 30 -9.25 6.07 13.46
CA ASP A 30 -8.44 5.18 12.65
C ASP A 30 -8.52 5.61 11.18
N THR A 31 -7.38 5.56 10.51
CA THR A 31 -7.30 5.88 9.08
C THR A 31 -8.06 4.85 8.23
N GLY A 32 -8.14 3.61 8.68
CA GLY A 32 -8.77 2.55 7.93
C GLY A 32 -7.78 1.67 7.20
N MET A 33 -8.26 0.89 6.23
CA MET A 33 -7.40 0.01 5.45
C MET A 33 -6.48 0.81 4.56
N LEU A 34 -5.21 0.46 4.58
CA LEU A 34 -4.22 1.10 3.72
C LEU A 34 -4.22 0.47 2.34
N ARG A 35 -3.93 1.28 1.34
CA ARG A 35 -3.81 0.82 -0.04
C ARG A 35 -2.78 1.66 -0.77
N ILE A 36 -2.28 1.13 -1.88
CA ILE A 36 -1.44 1.90 -2.80
C ILE A 36 -2.25 2.03 -4.09
N ASP A 37 -2.50 3.26 -4.50
CA ASP A 37 -3.32 3.55 -5.67
C ASP A 37 -2.42 3.76 -6.88
N PHE A 38 -2.59 2.93 -7.92
CA PHE A 38 -1.78 3.00 -9.14
C PHE A 38 -2.56 3.65 -10.27
N PRO A 39 -1.85 4.29 -11.24
CA PRO A 39 -2.51 4.91 -12.36
C PRO A 39 -3.35 3.90 -13.15
N GLY A 40 -4.47 4.33 -13.65
CA GLY A 40 -5.35 3.48 -14.42
C GLY A 40 -6.28 2.63 -13.59
N TYR A 41 -6.11 2.62 -12.31
CA TYR A 41 -7.01 1.89 -11.44
C TYR A 41 -8.26 2.73 -11.21
N SER A 42 -9.40 2.23 -11.64
CA SER A 42 -10.64 2.97 -11.46
C SER A 42 -11.25 2.62 -10.13
N GLY A 43 -10.51 2.81 -9.10
CA GLY A 43 -10.81 2.32 -7.77
C GLY A 43 -12.01 2.93 -7.16
N ARG A 44 -12.65 3.76 -7.87
CA ARG A 44 -13.78 4.11 -7.35
C ARG A 44 -13.69 5.14 -6.36
N GLY A 45 -14.01 5.97 -6.01
CA GLY A 45 -14.00 7.08 -5.12
C GLY A 45 -13.95 6.70 -3.65
N LYS A 46 -13.54 5.50 -3.38
CA LYS A 46 -13.43 5.07 -1.99
C LYS A 46 -12.02 5.16 -1.45
N LEU A 47 -11.06 5.51 -2.29
CA LEU A 47 -9.69 5.67 -1.85
C LEU A 47 -9.43 7.14 -1.55
N GLN A 48 -8.84 7.40 -0.40
CA GLN A 48 -8.48 8.75 0.01
C GLN A 48 -6.97 8.87 0.05
N PRO A 49 -6.38 9.83 -0.68
CA PRO A 49 -4.93 10.04 -0.61
C PRO A 49 -4.52 10.52 0.77
N ILE A 50 -3.41 9.98 1.26
CA ILE A 50 -2.81 10.41 2.52
C ILE A 50 -1.31 10.54 2.28
N SER A 51 -0.59 11.10 3.26
CA SER A 51 0.85 11.21 3.13
C SER A 51 1.51 9.86 3.37
N TRP A 52 2.75 9.72 2.85
CA TRP A 52 3.52 8.53 3.15
C TRP A 52 3.81 8.42 4.65
N ASP A 53 3.99 9.55 5.33
CA ASP A 53 4.24 9.55 6.77
C ASP A 53 3.07 8.93 7.52
N GLU A 54 1.86 9.34 7.20
CA GLU A 54 0.67 8.78 7.82
C GLU A 54 0.49 7.32 7.44
N TRP A 55 0.74 7.00 6.18
CA TRP A 55 0.60 5.64 5.67
C TRP A 55 1.53 4.69 6.43
N PHE A 56 2.80 5.07 6.59
CA PHE A 56 3.75 4.22 7.31
C PHE A 56 3.50 4.18 8.79
N GLU A 57 2.98 5.26 9.36
CA GLU A 57 2.61 5.25 10.77
C GLU A 57 1.57 4.16 11.04
N LYS A 58 0.54 4.11 10.20
CA LYS A 58 -0.50 3.11 10.34
C LYS A 58 -0.01 1.72 9.94
N PHE A 59 0.85 1.67 8.96
CA PHE A 59 1.47 0.43 8.51
C PHE A 59 2.21 -0.26 9.67
N ASP A 60 3.01 0.51 10.40
CA ASP A 60 3.75 -0.03 11.53
C ASP A 60 2.83 -0.31 12.73
N GLU A 61 1.89 0.58 12.96
CA GLU A 61 0.95 0.42 14.08
C GLU A 61 0.16 -0.87 13.94
N LYS A 62 -0.23 -1.20 12.72
CA LYS A 62 -0.98 -2.43 12.44
C LYS A 62 -0.09 -3.63 12.18
N ASN A 63 1.22 -3.44 12.31
CA ASN A 63 2.21 -4.50 12.19
C ASN A 63 2.10 -5.21 10.83
N LEU A 64 2.09 -4.42 9.78
CA LEU A 64 1.92 -4.92 8.42
C LEU A 64 3.23 -5.11 7.68
N ALA A 65 3.18 -5.89 6.62
CA ALA A 65 4.27 -6.03 5.67
C ALA A 65 3.68 -6.02 4.27
N LEU A 66 4.49 -5.65 3.29
CA LEU A 66 4.05 -5.60 1.90
C LEU A 66 4.53 -6.84 1.17
N LEU A 67 3.59 -7.60 0.64
CA LEU A 67 3.85 -8.68 -0.28
C LEU A 67 3.75 -8.10 -1.69
N TYR A 68 4.78 -8.26 -2.50
CA TYR A 68 4.85 -7.59 -3.78
C TYR A 68 5.48 -8.47 -4.84
N GLN A 69 5.33 -8.06 -6.10
CA GLN A 69 5.95 -8.71 -7.23
C GLN A 69 6.62 -7.65 -8.08
N ASP A 70 7.88 -7.85 -8.44
CA ASP A 70 8.62 -6.85 -9.22
C ASP A 70 8.23 -6.86 -10.69
N SER A 71 8.05 -8.04 -11.26
CA SER A 71 7.71 -8.16 -12.66
C SER A 71 6.79 -9.34 -12.87
N THR A 72 6.06 -9.29 -13.98
CA THR A 72 5.23 -10.40 -14.38
C THR A 72 6.08 -11.45 -15.08
N LYS A 73 5.47 -12.59 -15.39
CA LYS A 73 6.11 -13.67 -16.09
C LYS A 73 6.65 -13.23 -17.44
N GLY A 74 6.01 -12.26 -18.07
CA GLY A 74 6.46 -11.73 -19.36
C GLY A 74 7.51 -10.63 -19.24
N GLY A 75 8.01 -10.36 -18.06
CA GLY A 75 9.04 -9.36 -17.85
C GLY A 75 8.52 -7.95 -17.68
N GLN A 76 7.24 -7.77 -17.68
CA GLN A 76 6.65 -6.44 -17.49
C GLN A 76 6.59 -6.10 -16.01
N LYS A 77 6.71 -4.81 -15.71
CA LYS A 77 6.63 -4.33 -14.35
C LYS A 77 5.25 -4.67 -13.75
N SER A 78 5.25 -5.28 -12.59
CA SER A 78 4.02 -5.69 -11.93
C SER A 78 3.61 -4.71 -10.85
N ASN A 79 2.32 -4.42 -10.76
CA ASN A 79 1.75 -3.62 -9.68
C ASN A 79 1.13 -4.49 -8.59
N PHE A 80 1.32 -5.79 -8.65
CA PHE A 80 0.76 -6.68 -7.65
C PHE A 80 1.30 -6.36 -6.28
N ASN A 81 0.42 -6.18 -5.32
CA ASN A 81 0.81 -5.97 -3.94
C ASN A 81 -0.32 -6.36 -3.01
N LYS A 82 0.04 -6.72 -1.80
CA LYS A 82 -0.92 -7.09 -0.78
C LYS A 82 -0.31 -6.78 0.58
N LEU A 83 -1.10 -6.19 1.44
CA LEU A 83 -0.67 -5.95 2.82
C LEU A 83 -1.06 -7.15 3.66
N VAL A 84 -0.10 -7.69 4.39
CA VAL A 84 -0.30 -8.89 5.21
C VAL A 84 0.24 -8.63 6.59
N SER A 85 -0.15 -9.47 7.53
CA SER A 85 0.35 -9.35 8.89
C SER A 85 1.84 -9.73 8.93
N ARG A 86 2.64 -8.82 9.49
CA ARG A 86 4.08 -9.06 9.65
C ARG A 86 4.33 -10.27 10.53
N LYS A 87 3.51 -10.42 11.54
CA LYS A 87 3.68 -11.48 12.50
C LYS A 87 3.25 -12.83 11.98
N GLY A 88 2.30 -12.84 11.06
CA GLY A 88 1.81 -14.09 10.52
C GLY A 88 2.65 -14.62 9.37
N ALA A 89 3.68 -13.92 9.03
CA ALA A 89 4.53 -14.29 7.90
C ALA A 89 5.50 -15.38 8.29
#